data_2702db720ec8cca72c333863fb427175
#
_entry.id   2702db720ec8cca72c333863fb427175
#
_cell.length_a   1.000
_cell.length_b   1.000
_cell.length_c   1.000
_cell.angle_alpha   90.00
_cell.angle_beta   90.00
_cell.angle_gamma   90.00
#
_symmetry.space_group_name_H-M   'P 1'
#
loop_
_entity.id
_entity.type
_entity.pdbx_description
1 polymer ?
#
loop_
_entity_poly.entity_id
_entity_poly.type
_entity_poly.pdbx_seq_one_letter_code
_entity_poly.pdbx_strand_id
1 'polypeptide(L)'
;MQKGEEPLFFLWTWTIVFLFCPCQVALLECKNSFLLPFWNAIFGLFSEREILIFSDSEGFFLIITILLVASMLSFFVFMKFIYRFQSRIFETLHYFLLACVFIIFVKYGLDKLMMLQFTAPESNLMFTEVGNLDKDILFWTTMGTSRLFNWLTGGIEVTATLFLLFKRTRRLGLIILFLSTIYIVILNFSFNIGV
;
A
#
# COMPACT_ATOMS: atom_id res chain seq x y z
N MET A 1 14.06 9.23 24.02
CA MET A 1 14.75 8.63 22.83
C MET A 1 16.24 8.79 23.05
N GLN A 2 17.00 7.71 22.94
CA GLN A 2 18.45 7.76 23.07
C GLN A 2 19.07 8.42 21.82
N LYS A 3 20.06 9.26 22.01
CA LYS A 3 20.74 10.08 20.98
C LYS A 3 21.29 9.33 19.75
N GLY A 4 21.24 7.99 19.73
CA GLY A 4 21.77 7.15 18.66
C GLY A 4 20.73 6.53 17.71
N GLU A 5 19.44 6.57 18.06
CA GLU A 5 18.38 5.92 17.26
C GLU A 5 17.67 6.88 16.30
N GLU A 6 17.88 8.19 16.46
CA GLU A 6 17.22 9.24 15.70
C GLU A 6 17.46 9.16 14.18
N PRO A 7 18.68 8.93 13.66
CA PRO A 7 18.90 8.93 12.22
C PRO A 7 18.26 7.74 11.52
N LEU A 8 18.23 6.57 12.17
CA LEU A 8 17.63 5.35 11.59
C LEU A 8 16.09 5.49 11.51
N PHE A 9 15.49 6.00 12.58
CA PHE A 9 14.04 6.26 12.61
C PHE A 9 13.65 7.34 11.58
N PHE A 10 14.47 8.35 11.38
CA PHE A 10 14.25 9.38 10.38
C PHE A 10 14.35 8.83 8.95
N LEU A 11 15.32 7.96 8.70
CA LEU A 11 15.45 7.25 7.42
C LEU A 11 14.20 6.42 7.12
N TRP A 12 13.71 5.63 8.08
CA TRP A 12 12.50 4.85 7.94
C TRP A 12 11.27 5.73 7.67
N THR A 13 11.13 6.81 8.43
CA THR A 13 10.03 7.76 8.28
C THR A 13 10.06 8.42 6.90
N TRP A 14 11.24 8.87 6.45
CA TRP A 14 11.42 9.48 5.14
C TRP A 14 11.10 8.49 4.01
N THR A 15 11.61 7.29 4.11
CA THR A 15 11.38 6.23 3.11
C THR A 15 9.89 5.89 3.01
N ILE A 16 9.20 5.75 4.13
CA ILE A 16 7.77 5.48 4.16
C ILE A 16 6.96 6.65 3.59
N VAL A 17 7.29 7.91 3.93
CA VAL A 17 6.63 9.10 3.34
C VAL A 17 6.78 9.11 1.83
N PHE A 18 7.98 8.81 1.34
CA PHE A 18 8.26 8.83 -0.08
C PHE A 18 7.54 7.70 -0.84
N LEU A 19 7.48 6.51 -0.24
CA LEU A 19 6.80 5.34 -0.82
C LEU A 19 5.27 5.46 -0.80
N PHE A 20 4.72 5.97 0.30
CA PHE A 20 3.28 6.03 0.53
C PHE A 20 2.69 7.43 0.30
N CYS A 21 3.40 8.33 -0.39
CA CYS A 21 2.79 9.58 -0.78
C CYS A 21 1.57 9.30 -1.65
N PRO A 22 0.35 9.63 -1.19
CA PRO A 22 -0.90 9.33 -1.93
C PRO A 22 -0.89 9.92 -3.34
N CYS A 23 -0.14 10.99 -3.55
CA CYS A 23 0.07 11.60 -4.86
C CYS A 23 0.82 10.67 -5.82
N GLN A 24 1.74 9.83 -5.34
CA GLN A 24 2.49 8.94 -6.22
C GLN A 24 1.65 7.74 -6.64
N VAL A 25 0.89 7.16 -5.70
CA VAL A 25 -0.06 6.07 -6.01
C VAL A 25 -1.14 6.56 -6.98
N ALA A 26 -1.74 7.72 -6.70
CA ALA A 26 -2.73 8.33 -7.60
C ALA A 26 -2.16 8.70 -8.98
N LEU A 27 -0.89 9.11 -9.05
CA LEU A 27 -0.20 9.39 -10.32
C LEU A 27 0.12 8.12 -11.11
N LEU A 28 0.33 6.99 -10.44
CA LEU A 28 0.56 5.69 -11.08
C LEU A 28 -0.74 5.07 -11.62
N GLU A 29 -1.86 5.24 -10.91
CA GLU A 29 -3.18 4.76 -11.34
C GLU A 29 -3.79 5.59 -12.49
N CYS A 30 -3.28 6.78 -12.78
CA CYS A 30 -3.80 7.63 -13.85
C CYS A 30 -3.30 7.13 -15.22
N LYS A 31 -4.17 6.50 -16.00
CA LYS A 31 -3.89 6.03 -17.40
C LYS A 31 -3.31 7.10 -18.34
N ASN A 32 -3.51 8.39 -18.03
CA ASN A 32 -3.00 9.55 -18.77
C ASN A 32 -1.90 10.31 -18.01
N SER A 33 -1.17 9.63 -17.13
CA SER A 33 -0.11 10.26 -16.35
C SER A 33 0.98 10.82 -17.27
N PHE A 34 1.28 12.10 -17.11
CA PHE A 34 2.45 12.77 -17.72
C PHE A 34 3.77 12.03 -17.43
N LEU A 35 3.82 11.23 -16.36
CA LEU A 35 4.98 10.45 -15.95
C LEU A 35 5.08 9.09 -16.65
N LEU A 36 4.04 8.62 -17.35
CA LEU A 36 4.03 7.33 -18.04
C LEU A 36 5.19 7.22 -19.07
N PRO A 37 5.46 8.22 -19.96
CA PRO A 37 6.59 8.16 -20.88
C PRO A 37 7.94 8.09 -20.19
N PHE A 38 8.10 8.79 -19.06
CA PHE A 38 9.31 8.76 -18.25
C PHE A 38 9.56 7.37 -17.66
N TRP A 39 8.52 6.75 -17.10
CA TRP A 39 8.61 5.40 -16.54
C TRP A 39 8.85 4.37 -17.64
N ASN A 40 8.18 4.45 -18.79
CA ASN A 40 8.42 3.56 -19.93
C ASN A 40 9.85 3.66 -20.47
N ALA A 41 10.44 4.85 -20.47
CA ALA A 41 11.84 5.03 -20.85
C ALA A 41 12.80 4.35 -19.85
N ILE A 42 12.53 4.44 -18.54
CA ILE A 42 13.32 3.74 -17.51
C ILE A 42 13.15 2.23 -17.63
N PHE A 43 11.93 1.75 -17.85
CA PHE A 43 11.64 0.33 -18.01
C PHE A 43 12.24 -0.27 -19.28
N GLY A 44 12.25 0.46 -20.37
CA GLY A 44 12.92 0.05 -21.62
C GLY A 44 14.42 -0.25 -21.47
N LEU A 45 15.04 0.23 -20.38
CA LEU A 45 16.43 -0.13 -20.00
C LEU A 45 16.54 -1.53 -19.37
N PHE A 46 15.45 -2.08 -18.83
CA PHE A 46 15.45 -3.33 -18.07
C PHE A 46 14.60 -4.44 -18.70
N SER A 47 13.65 -4.11 -19.58
CA SER A 47 12.74 -5.07 -20.20
C SER A 47 12.29 -4.60 -21.59
N GLU A 48 12.27 -5.51 -22.55
CA GLU A 48 11.74 -5.25 -23.92
C GLU A 48 10.21 -5.29 -24.00
N ARG A 49 9.51 -5.54 -22.89
CA ARG A 49 8.05 -5.63 -22.84
C ARG A 49 7.44 -4.30 -22.44
N GLU A 50 6.31 -3.93 -23.07
CA GLU A 50 5.46 -2.85 -22.57
C GLU A 50 4.93 -3.23 -21.19
N ILE A 51 5.29 -2.45 -20.19
CA ILE A 51 4.89 -2.73 -18.83
C ILE A 51 3.54 -2.07 -18.57
N LEU A 52 2.54 -2.90 -18.40
CA LEU A 52 1.24 -2.46 -17.90
C LEU A 52 1.39 -2.13 -16.42
N ILE A 53 1.20 -0.85 -16.06
CA ILE A 53 1.24 -0.39 -14.68
C ILE A 53 -0.17 -0.53 -14.12
N PHE A 54 -0.45 -1.68 -13.52
CA PHE A 54 -1.61 -1.88 -12.66
C PHE A 54 -1.15 -2.00 -11.22
N SER A 55 -2.05 -1.77 -10.27
CA SER A 55 -1.81 -2.15 -8.87
C SER A 55 -1.43 -3.63 -8.85
N ASP A 56 -0.38 -3.96 -8.09
CA ASP A 56 0.17 -5.32 -7.93
C ASP A 56 0.87 -5.94 -9.15
N SER A 57 1.09 -5.18 -10.24
CA SER A 57 1.89 -5.64 -11.40
C SER A 57 3.40 -5.60 -11.12
N GLU A 58 4.18 -6.38 -11.88
CA GLU A 58 5.67 -6.35 -11.82
C GLU A 58 6.20 -4.93 -11.99
N GLY A 59 5.61 -4.16 -12.93
CA GLY A 59 5.95 -2.76 -13.16
C GLY A 59 5.72 -1.87 -11.93
N PHE A 60 4.64 -2.09 -11.21
CA PHE A 60 4.33 -1.38 -9.98
C PHE A 60 5.38 -1.64 -8.89
N PHE A 61 5.75 -2.91 -8.65
CA PHE A 61 6.79 -3.28 -7.69
C PHE A 61 8.16 -2.75 -8.06
N LEU A 62 8.50 -2.72 -9.36
CA LEU A 62 9.75 -2.14 -9.83
C LEU A 62 9.80 -0.62 -9.56
N ILE A 63 8.71 0.12 -9.84
CA ILE A 63 8.61 1.54 -9.52
C ILE A 63 8.79 1.77 -8.02
N ILE A 64 8.09 1.02 -7.18
CA ILE A 64 8.24 1.12 -5.72
C ILE A 64 9.70 0.88 -5.31
N THR A 65 10.36 -0.11 -5.88
CA THR A 65 11.77 -0.40 -5.59
C THR A 65 12.68 0.74 -5.99
N ILE A 66 12.51 1.31 -7.19
CA ILE A 66 13.29 2.47 -7.65
C ILE A 66 13.06 3.68 -6.74
N LEU A 67 11.80 3.96 -6.37
CA LEU A 67 11.45 5.05 -5.47
C LEU A 67 12.06 4.84 -4.07
N LEU A 68 12.10 3.61 -3.59
CA LEU A 68 12.71 3.25 -2.32
C LEU A 68 14.22 3.53 -2.34
N VAL A 69 14.91 3.08 -3.38
CA VAL A 69 16.35 3.35 -3.56
C VAL A 69 16.61 4.84 -3.70
N ALA A 70 15.82 5.56 -4.50
CA ALA A 70 15.94 7.01 -4.67
C ALA A 70 15.70 7.76 -3.34
N SER A 71 14.73 7.32 -2.52
CA SER A 71 14.47 7.91 -1.21
C SER A 71 15.65 7.70 -0.24
N MET A 72 16.24 6.51 -0.24
CA MET A 72 17.44 6.24 0.57
C MET A 72 18.62 7.10 0.14
N LEU A 73 18.88 7.21 -1.15
CA LEU A 73 19.96 8.05 -1.67
C LEU A 73 19.73 9.53 -1.33
N SER A 74 18.52 10.03 -1.54
CA SER A 74 18.16 11.41 -1.20
C SER A 74 18.32 11.69 0.29
N PHE A 75 17.98 10.75 1.16
CA PHE A 75 18.21 10.88 2.59
C PHE A 75 19.68 11.10 2.93
N PHE A 76 20.60 10.30 2.38
CA PHE A 76 22.03 10.46 2.64
C PHE A 76 22.57 11.81 2.14
N VAL A 77 22.09 12.29 0.98
CA VAL A 77 22.49 13.59 0.42
C VAL A 77 22.00 14.75 1.30
N PHE A 78 20.75 14.68 1.74
CA PHE A 78 20.11 15.76 2.50
C PHE A 78 20.27 15.64 4.02
N MET A 79 20.93 14.59 4.52
CA MET A 79 21.06 14.32 5.96
C MET A 79 21.63 15.51 6.74
N LYS A 80 22.66 16.21 6.22
CA LYS A 80 23.26 17.39 6.86
C LYS A 80 22.27 18.58 6.96
N PHE A 81 21.41 18.74 5.97
CA PHE A 81 20.42 19.81 5.94
C PHE A 81 19.25 19.51 6.88
N ILE A 82 18.79 18.26 6.88
CA ILE A 82 17.70 17.76 7.71
C ILE A 82 18.06 17.88 9.20
N TYR A 83 19.29 17.60 9.58
CA TYR A 83 19.77 17.70 10.97
C TYR A 83 19.57 19.09 11.59
N ARG A 84 19.59 20.15 10.76
CA ARG A 84 19.44 21.53 11.22
C ARG A 84 17.99 21.91 11.57
N PHE A 85 17.00 21.22 10.99
CA PHE A 85 15.55 21.47 11.18
C PHE A 85 14.83 20.31 11.85
N GLN A 86 15.54 19.42 12.48
CA GLN A 86 15.15 18.07 12.86
C GLN A 86 13.83 17.95 13.65
N SER A 87 13.59 18.78 14.67
CA SER A 87 12.45 18.52 15.60
C SER A 87 11.09 18.83 14.96
N ARG A 88 10.92 19.96 14.29
CA ARG A 88 9.63 20.38 13.71
C ARG A 88 9.27 19.56 12.48
N ILE A 89 10.25 19.34 11.61
CA ILE A 89 10.05 18.51 10.40
C ILE A 89 9.64 17.10 10.80
N PHE A 90 10.29 16.55 11.82
CA PHE A 90 10.00 15.21 12.32
C PHE A 90 8.56 15.05 12.82
N GLU A 91 8.07 15.97 13.64
CA GLU A 91 6.70 15.94 14.13
C GLU A 91 5.69 16.06 12.98
N THR A 92 5.93 16.99 12.06
CA THR A 92 5.06 17.18 10.90
C THR A 92 5.01 15.93 10.02
N LEU A 93 6.16 15.33 9.71
CA LEU A 93 6.24 14.09 8.94
C LEU A 93 5.54 12.92 9.64
N HIS A 94 5.71 12.80 10.96
CA HIS A 94 5.05 11.76 11.73
C HIS A 94 3.52 11.85 11.65
N TYR A 95 2.96 13.05 11.82
CA TYR A 95 1.51 13.24 11.71
C TYR A 95 1.01 13.08 10.27
N PHE A 96 1.79 13.52 9.30
CA PHE A 96 1.48 13.32 7.89
C PHE A 96 1.41 11.82 7.54
N LEU A 97 2.40 11.03 7.94
CA LEU A 97 2.38 9.57 7.76
C LEU A 97 1.19 8.92 8.43
N LEU A 98 0.91 9.32 9.66
CA LEU A 98 -0.22 8.78 10.39
C LEU A 98 -1.54 9.08 9.66
N ALA A 99 -1.67 10.28 9.10
CA ALA A 99 -2.82 10.66 8.30
C ALA A 99 -2.92 9.84 6.99
N CYS A 100 -1.81 9.62 6.31
CA CYS A 100 -1.78 8.77 5.10
C CYS A 100 -2.21 7.33 5.42
N VAL A 101 -1.63 6.71 6.46
CA VAL A 101 -2.01 5.37 6.90
C VAL A 101 -3.49 5.33 7.28
N PHE A 102 -3.97 6.33 8.01
CA PHE A 102 -5.37 6.44 8.41
C PHE A 102 -6.30 6.46 7.20
N ILE A 103 -6.05 7.34 6.23
CA ILE A 103 -6.91 7.50 5.04
C ILE A 103 -6.93 6.21 4.21
N ILE A 104 -5.77 5.60 3.97
CA ILE A 104 -5.66 4.38 3.18
C ILE A 104 -6.45 3.24 3.84
N PHE A 105 -6.20 2.96 5.11
CA PHE A 105 -6.84 1.83 5.78
C PHE A 105 -8.31 2.05 6.10
N VAL A 106 -8.75 3.29 6.34
CA VAL A 106 -10.20 3.60 6.44
C VAL A 106 -10.87 3.30 5.12
N LYS A 107 -10.28 3.74 3.99
CA LYS A 107 -10.85 3.46 2.66
C LYS A 107 -10.96 1.96 2.43
N TYR A 108 -9.87 1.20 2.56
CA TYR A 108 -9.89 -0.25 2.35
C TYR A 108 -10.86 -0.99 3.28
N GLY A 109 -10.90 -0.61 4.54
CA GLY A 109 -11.83 -1.20 5.50
C GLY A 109 -13.29 -0.89 5.18
N LEU A 110 -13.61 0.34 4.77
CA LEU A 110 -14.97 0.73 4.34
C LEU A 110 -15.36 0.04 3.03
N ASP A 111 -14.46 -0.08 2.06
CA ASP A 111 -14.71 -0.79 0.80
C ASP A 111 -15.09 -2.27 1.05
N LYS A 112 -14.46 -2.92 2.05
CA LYS A 112 -14.84 -4.27 2.49
C LYS A 112 -16.20 -4.31 3.17
N LEU A 113 -16.46 -3.39 4.12
CA LEU A 113 -17.73 -3.32 4.84
C LEU A 113 -18.91 -3.07 3.90
N MET A 114 -18.71 -2.26 2.88
CA MET A 114 -19.74 -1.93 1.88
C MET A 114 -19.78 -2.93 0.71
N MET A 115 -19.00 -4.00 0.74
CA MET A 115 -18.89 -4.98 -0.36
C MET A 115 -18.47 -4.34 -1.70
N LEU A 116 -17.72 -3.24 -1.66
CA LEU A 116 -17.21 -2.55 -2.86
C LEU A 116 -15.94 -3.19 -3.39
N GLN A 117 -15.09 -3.71 -2.49
CA GLN A 117 -13.87 -4.42 -2.86
C GLN A 117 -14.15 -5.85 -3.31
N PHE A 118 -15.01 -6.57 -2.59
CA PHE A 118 -15.40 -7.93 -2.89
C PHE A 118 -16.89 -7.95 -3.23
N THR A 119 -17.21 -7.67 -4.49
CA THR A 119 -18.59 -7.69 -4.99
C THR A 119 -19.14 -9.11 -5.04
N ALA A 120 -20.46 -9.22 -4.98
CA ALA A 120 -21.10 -10.52 -5.17
C ALA A 120 -20.73 -11.09 -6.55
N PRO A 121 -20.34 -12.36 -6.65
CA PRO A 121 -19.93 -12.96 -7.91
C PRO A 121 -21.06 -12.99 -8.92
N GLU A 122 -20.71 -12.81 -10.18
CA GLU A 122 -21.65 -12.93 -11.29
C GLU A 122 -22.15 -14.36 -11.45
N SER A 123 -23.37 -14.52 -11.98
CA SER A 123 -24.00 -15.83 -12.14
C SER A 123 -23.19 -16.80 -13.02
N ASN A 124 -22.52 -16.31 -14.06
CA ASN A 124 -21.64 -17.10 -14.90
C ASN A 124 -20.47 -17.71 -14.14
N LEU A 125 -19.85 -16.94 -13.22
CA LEU A 125 -18.75 -17.44 -12.39
C LEU A 125 -19.21 -18.49 -11.38
N MET A 126 -20.44 -18.37 -10.87
CA MET A 126 -21.01 -19.33 -9.91
C MET A 126 -21.27 -20.71 -10.52
N PHE A 127 -21.46 -20.79 -11.83
CA PHE A 127 -21.72 -22.05 -12.55
C PHE A 127 -20.47 -22.55 -13.32
N THR A 128 -19.35 -21.82 -13.26
CA THR A 128 -18.10 -22.26 -13.90
C THR A 128 -17.39 -23.28 -13.01
N GLU A 129 -16.88 -24.34 -13.61
CA GLU A 129 -16.07 -25.33 -12.91
C GLU A 129 -14.81 -24.68 -12.33
N VAL A 130 -14.49 -24.97 -11.07
CA VAL A 130 -13.35 -24.40 -10.36
C VAL A 130 -12.01 -24.59 -11.12
N GLY A 131 -11.86 -25.72 -11.83
CA GLY A 131 -10.67 -25.99 -12.64
C GLY A 131 -10.50 -25.09 -13.86
N ASN A 132 -11.55 -24.39 -14.28
CA ASN A 132 -11.55 -23.46 -15.42
C ASN A 132 -11.44 -21.99 -14.99
N LEU A 133 -11.33 -21.72 -13.68
CA LEU A 133 -11.15 -20.37 -13.14
C LEU A 133 -9.67 -20.08 -12.89
N ASP A 134 -9.22 -18.91 -13.30
CA ASP A 134 -7.91 -18.40 -12.91
C ASP A 134 -7.87 -18.16 -11.40
N LYS A 135 -6.70 -18.26 -10.79
CA LYS A 135 -6.55 -18.19 -9.33
C LYS A 135 -7.05 -16.87 -8.73
N ASP A 136 -6.82 -15.76 -9.42
CA ASP A 136 -7.29 -14.44 -9.02
C ASP A 136 -8.81 -14.36 -9.06
N ILE A 137 -9.44 -14.82 -10.15
CA ILE A 137 -10.90 -14.87 -10.30
C ILE A 137 -11.51 -15.76 -9.21
N LEU A 138 -10.91 -16.92 -8.95
CA LEU A 138 -11.33 -17.82 -7.88
C LEU A 138 -11.27 -17.12 -6.51
N PHE A 139 -10.20 -16.38 -6.24
CA PHE A 139 -10.07 -15.62 -5.00
C PHE A 139 -11.17 -14.56 -4.87
N TRP A 140 -11.34 -13.70 -5.88
CA TRP A 140 -12.34 -12.63 -5.85
C TRP A 140 -13.75 -13.18 -5.71
N THR A 141 -14.06 -14.26 -6.44
CA THR A 141 -15.36 -14.94 -6.36
C THR A 141 -15.60 -15.49 -4.96
N THR A 142 -14.64 -16.20 -4.39
CA THR A 142 -14.76 -16.79 -3.05
C THR A 142 -14.94 -15.73 -1.98
N MET A 143 -14.15 -14.66 -2.00
CA MET A 143 -14.27 -13.56 -1.04
C MET A 143 -15.58 -12.80 -1.18
N GLY A 144 -16.09 -12.64 -2.40
CA GLY A 144 -17.37 -11.98 -2.69
C GLY A 144 -18.60 -12.74 -2.19
N THR A 145 -18.51 -14.07 -2.00
CA THR A 145 -19.65 -14.86 -1.49
C THR A 145 -19.92 -14.65 0.00
N SER A 146 -18.89 -14.30 0.79
CA SER A 146 -19.00 -14.25 2.25
C SER A 146 -19.10 -12.82 2.80
N ARG A 147 -20.32 -12.33 2.99
CA ARG A 147 -20.56 -11.03 3.65
C ARG A 147 -19.96 -10.96 5.04
N LEU A 148 -20.08 -12.05 5.83
CA LEU A 148 -19.56 -12.07 7.19
C LEU A 148 -18.03 -11.91 7.21
N PHE A 149 -17.32 -12.59 6.30
CA PHE A 149 -15.87 -12.45 6.17
C PHE A 149 -15.47 -11.00 5.85
N ASN A 150 -16.16 -10.36 4.90
CA ASN A 150 -15.91 -8.96 4.52
C ASN A 150 -16.18 -7.99 5.67
N TRP A 151 -17.26 -8.18 6.41
CA TRP A 151 -17.57 -7.37 7.58
C TRP A 151 -16.57 -7.54 8.71
N LEU A 152 -16.10 -8.77 8.97
CA LEU A 152 -15.09 -9.03 10.00
C LEU A 152 -13.73 -8.41 9.62
N THR A 153 -13.24 -8.67 8.41
CA THR A 153 -11.94 -8.14 7.97
C THR A 153 -11.96 -6.62 7.84
N GLY A 154 -12.99 -6.05 7.21
CA GLY A 154 -13.17 -4.60 7.13
C GLY A 154 -13.37 -3.95 8.50
N GLY A 155 -14.13 -4.58 9.38
CA GLY A 155 -14.35 -4.12 10.76
C GLY A 155 -13.06 -4.08 11.58
N ILE A 156 -12.20 -5.10 11.45
CA ILE A 156 -10.87 -5.13 12.09
C ILE A 156 -10.01 -3.97 11.57
N GLU A 157 -9.95 -3.76 10.26
CA GLU A 157 -9.15 -2.70 9.65
C GLU A 157 -9.64 -1.31 10.07
N VAL A 158 -10.95 -1.04 10.02
CA VAL A 158 -11.51 0.25 10.46
C VAL A 158 -11.25 0.47 11.95
N THR A 159 -11.48 -0.53 12.80
CA THR A 159 -11.27 -0.41 14.25
C THR A 159 -9.80 -0.16 14.57
N ALA A 160 -8.89 -0.91 13.93
CA ALA A 160 -7.46 -0.71 14.09
C ALA A 160 -7.01 0.69 13.63
N THR A 161 -7.62 1.19 12.55
CA THR A 161 -7.36 2.53 12.04
C THR A 161 -7.86 3.61 13.00
N LEU A 162 -9.03 3.44 13.61
CA LEU A 162 -9.53 4.35 14.64
C LEU A 162 -8.63 4.39 15.88
N PHE A 163 -7.96 3.29 16.24
CA PHE A 163 -6.97 3.27 17.31
C PHE A 163 -5.78 4.19 17.06
N LEU A 164 -5.47 4.55 15.81
CA LEU A 164 -4.40 5.50 15.49
C LEU A 164 -4.68 6.91 16.01
N LEU A 165 -5.94 7.29 16.16
CA LEU A 165 -6.35 8.61 16.62
C LEU A 165 -5.96 8.84 18.09
N PHE A 166 -5.90 7.81 18.90
CA PHE A 166 -5.63 7.92 20.32
C PHE A 166 -4.20 7.51 20.66
N LYS A 167 -3.44 8.38 21.32
CA LYS A 167 -2.02 8.12 21.67
C LYS A 167 -1.81 6.82 22.45
N ARG A 168 -2.78 6.42 23.28
CA ARG A 168 -2.69 5.20 24.12
C ARG A 168 -2.83 3.92 23.30
N THR A 169 -3.71 3.90 22.32
CA THR A 169 -4.04 2.70 21.51
C THR A 169 -3.31 2.65 20.17
N ARG A 170 -2.61 3.73 19.80
CA ARG A 170 -1.92 3.88 18.51
C ARG A 170 -0.99 2.71 18.20
N ARG A 171 -0.19 2.26 19.18
CA ARG A 171 0.72 1.12 18.97
C ARG A 171 -0.03 -0.16 18.64
N LEU A 172 -1.13 -0.42 19.33
CA LEU A 172 -1.97 -1.58 19.06
C LEU A 172 -2.58 -1.49 17.65
N GLY A 173 -3.12 -0.32 17.28
CA GLY A 173 -3.63 -0.09 15.93
C GLY A 173 -2.58 -0.37 14.84
N LEU A 174 -1.37 0.17 14.99
CA LEU A 174 -0.28 -0.07 14.05
C LEU A 174 0.11 -1.55 13.93
N ILE A 175 0.14 -2.28 15.04
CA ILE A 175 0.45 -3.73 15.03
C ILE A 175 -0.63 -4.49 14.25
N ILE A 176 -1.91 -4.22 14.51
CA ILE A 176 -3.01 -4.89 13.82
C ILE A 176 -2.96 -4.57 12.31
N LEU A 177 -2.78 -3.30 11.93
CA LEU A 177 -2.68 -2.91 10.52
C LEU A 177 -1.46 -3.53 9.83
N PHE A 178 -0.33 -3.64 10.51
CA PHE A 178 0.87 -4.31 10.00
C PHE A 178 0.60 -5.80 9.73
N LEU A 179 -0.05 -6.50 10.65
CA LEU A 179 -0.44 -7.92 10.47
C LEU A 179 -1.45 -8.06 9.32
N SER A 180 -2.41 -7.15 9.20
CA SER A 180 -3.35 -7.11 8.06
C SER A 180 -2.63 -6.93 6.73
N THR A 181 -1.62 -6.06 6.68
CA THR A 181 -0.80 -5.85 5.48
C THR A 181 -0.04 -7.12 5.09
N ILE A 182 0.61 -7.79 6.05
CA ILE A 182 1.29 -9.07 5.80
C ILE A 182 0.31 -10.10 5.23
N TYR A 183 -0.88 -10.20 5.84
CA TYR A 183 -1.92 -11.11 5.37
C TYR A 183 -2.32 -10.82 3.91
N ILE A 184 -2.55 -9.53 3.56
CA ILE A 184 -2.89 -9.11 2.19
C ILE A 184 -1.75 -9.48 1.22
N VAL A 185 -0.49 -9.21 1.59
CA VAL A 185 0.67 -9.55 0.76
C VAL A 185 0.74 -11.07 0.50
N ILE A 186 0.53 -11.89 1.53
CA ILE A 186 0.52 -13.35 1.38
C ILE A 186 -0.59 -13.78 0.42
N LEU A 187 -1.79 -13.20 0.51
CA LEU A 187 -2.89 -13.51 -0.38
C LEU A 187 -2.57 -13.13 -1.83
N ASN A 188 -2.04 -11.94 -2.07
CA ASN A 188 -1.69 -11.46 -3.41
C ASN A 188 -0.70 -12.42 -4.10
N PHE A 189 0.34 -12.83 -3.40
CA PHE A 189 1.31 -13.80 -3.95
C PHE A 189 0.74 -15.21 -4.11
N SER A 190 -0.15 -15.64 -3.21
CA SER A 190 -0.74 -17.00 -3.26
C SER A 190 -1.70 -17.18 -4.43
N PHE A 191 -2.43 -16.15 -4.76
CA PHE A 191 -3.47 -16.18 -5.80
C PHE A 191 -3.07 -15.46 -7.09
N ASN A 192 -1.83 -15.00 -7.23
CA ASN A 192 -1.32 -14.24 -8.38
C ASN A 192 -2.21 -13.02 -8.70
N ILE A 193 -2.67 -12.32 -7.66
CA ILE A 193 -3.54 -11.15 -7.85
C ILE A 193 -2.71 -10.04 -8.50
N GLY A 194 -3.15 -9.57 -9.70
CA GLY A 194 -2.50 -8.48 -10.41
C GLY A 194 -1.29 -8.86 -11.28
N VAL A 195 -1.06 -10.16 -11.53
CA VAL A 195 0.00 -10.64 -12.45
C VAL A 195 -0.55 -10.90 -13.82
#